data_0a86d8fa3462dca23047e15977418e91
#
_entry.id   0a86d8fa3462dca23047e15977418e91
#
_cell.length_a   1.000
_cell.length_b   1.000
_cell.length_c   1.000
_cell.angle_alpha   90.00
_cell.angle_beta   90.00
_cell.angle_gamma   90.00
#
_symmetry.space_group_name_H-M   'P 1'
#
loop_
_entity.id
_entity.type
_entity.pdbx_description
1 polymer ?
#
loop_
_entity_poly.entity_id
_entity_poly.type
_entity_poly.pdbx_seq_one_letter_code
_entity_poly.pdbx_strand_id
1 'polypeptide(L)'
;MDRVTKEAQVSELKDKLGRVASIVLADYRGLDVPTVTGLRDEFRKVQCEYKVFKNTLVKLAIKGTKLEGMSKFLEGPTAMIISYEIPSSPAKVATKFAKDQEKFVIKGGFFEGVLDAKGVESLATMPGKDELRATLLATFMAPATDFVRTINAGAQNFMYLLSAKERAGDTTK
;
A
#
# COMPACT_ATOMS: atom_id res chain seq x y z
N MET A 1 -14.02 -11.42 -30.12
CA MET A 1 -14.43 -10.13 -29.53
C MET A 1 -14.60 -9.15 -30.70
N ASP A 2 -15.77 -8.61 -30.84
CA ASP A 2 -16.10 -7.65 -31.87
C ASP A 2 -15.43 -6.27 -31.60
N ARG A 3 -15.29 -5.48 -32.63
CA ARG A 3 -14.65 -4.15 -32.57
C ARG A 3 -15.41 -3.22 -31.62
N VAL A 4 -16.73 -3.27 -31.66
CA VAL A 4 -17.62 -2.47 -30.79
C VAL A 4 -17.42 -2.80 -29.30
N THR A 5 -17.30 -4.10 -28.96
CA THR A 5 -17.04 -4.52 -27.57
C THR A 5 -15.67 -4.10 -27.06
N LYS A 6 -14.65 -4.03 -27.92
CA LYS A 6 -13.31 -3.52 -27.55
C LYS A 6 -13.32 -2.01 -27.32
N GLU A 7 -14.01 -1.26 -28.17
CA GLU A 7 -14.15 0.19 -28.03
C GLU A 7 -14.92 0.55 -26.76
N ALA A 8 -15.99 -0.17 -26.44
CA ALA A 8 -16.72 -0.01 -25.18
C ALA A 8 -15.86 -0.31 -23.95
N GLN A 9 -15.06 -1.40 -23.97
CA GLN A 9 -14.13 -1.72 -22.89
C GLN A 9 -13.03 -0.67 -22.70
N VAL A 10 -12.51 -0.08 -23.79
CA VAL A 10 -11.52 0.98 -23.72
C VAL A 10 -12.12 2.25 -23.14
N SER A 11 -13.38 2.58 -23.48
CA SER A 11 -14.09 3.73 -22.91
C SER A 11 -14.31 3.53 -21.40
N GLU A 12 -14.84 2.37 -20.99
CA GLU A 12 -15.02 2.04 -19.57
C GLU A 12 -13.70 2.10 -18.79
N LEU A 13 -12.62 1.60 -19.40
CA LEU A 13 -11.28 1.67 -18.80
C LEU A 13 -10.78 3.10 -18.63
N LYS A 14 -10.97 3.95 -19.62
CA LYS A 14 -10.59 5.38 -19.56
C LYS A 14 -11.33 6.10 -18.44
N ASP A 15 -12.63 5.87 -18.31
CA ASP A 15 -13.45 6.49 -17.27
C ASP A 15 -13.01 6.02 -15.87
N LYS A 16 -12.69 4.74 -15.71
CA LYS A 16 -12.15 4.18 -14.47
C LYS A 16 -10.78 4.76 -14.16
N LEU A 17 -9.86 4.76 -15.12
CA LEU A 17 -8.49 5.26 -14.96
C LEU A 17 -8.45 6.78 -14.66
N GLY A 18 -9.46 7.54 -15.05
CA GLY A 18 -9.58 8.96 -14.72
C GLY A 18 -9.90 9.24 -13.24
N ARG A 19 -10.45 8.26 -12.51
CA ARG A 19 -10.88 8.41 -11.10
C ARG A 19 -9.97 7.65 -10.11
N VAL A 20 -8.91 7.03 -10.60
CA VAL A 20 -8.06 6.14 -9.81
C VAL A 20 -7.13 6.95 -8.91
N ALA A 21 -7.05 6.56 -7.63
CA ALA A 21 -6.06 7.06 -6.69
C ALA A 21 -4.72 6.32 -6.83
N SER A 22 -4.76 4.98 -7.00
CA SER A 22 -3.55 4.17 -7.22
C SER A 22 -3.86 2.89 -8.00
N ILE A 23 -2.86 2.40 -8.73
CA ILE A 23 -2.91 1.14 -9.49
C ILE A 23 -1.72 0.29 -9.10
N VAL A 24 -1.95 -1.00 -8.87
CA VAL A 24 -0.89 -2.00 -8.72
C VAL A 24 -1.05 -3.06 -9.79
N LEU A 25 0.05 -3.39 -10.44
CA LEU A 25 0.15 -4.44 -11.46
C LEU A 25 0.84 -5.66 -10.87
N ALA A 26 0.19 -6.80 -10.97
CA ALA A 26 0.72 -8.06 -10.47
C ALA A 26 0.59 -9.18 -11.50
N ASP A 27 1.49 -10.15 -11.43
CA ASP A 27 1.40 -11.39 -12.16
C ASP A 27 0.61 -12.41 -11.33
N TYR A 28 -0.38 -13.02 -11.94
CA TYR A 28 -1.24 -14.04 -11.30
C TYR A 28 -0.95 -15.46 -11.80
N ARG A 29 0.07 -15.64 -12.61
CA ARG A 29 0.41 -16.91 -13.23
C ARG A 29 0.83 -17.94 -12.18
N GLY A 30 0.21 -19.12 -12.25
CA GLY A 30 0.52 -20.23 -11.35
C GLY A 30 -0.22 -20.22 -10.02
N LEU A 31 -1.17 -19.30 -9.82
CA LEU A 31 -2.07 -19.31 -8.69
C LEU A 31 -3.25 -20.26 -8.95
N ASP A 32 -3.69 -20.96 -7.91
CA ASP A 32 -4.88 -21.81 -7.94
C ASP A 32 -6.17 -20.97 -7.90
N VAL A 33 -7.25 -21.51 -8.48
CA VAL A 33 -8.56 -20.83 -8.54
C VAL A 33 -9.08 -20.42 -7.14
N PRO A 34 -9.05 -21.30 -6.11
CA PRO A 34 -9.48 -20.92 -4.77
C PRO A 34 -8.65 -19.79 -4.18
N THR A 35 -7.33 -19.78 -4.43
CA THR A 35 -6.40 -18.74 -3.98
C THR A 35 -6.73 -17.39 -4.62
N VAL A 36 -7.00 -17.36 -5.92
CA VAL A 36 -7.42 -16.13 -6.63
C VAL A 36 -8.79 -15.64 -6.14
N THR A 37 -9.69 -16.54 -5.79
CA THR A 37 -10.99 -16.15 -5.23
C THR A 37 -10.83 -15.50 -3.86
N GLY A 38 -10.04 -16.12 -2.97
CA GLY A 38 -9.70 -15.52 -1.68
C GLY A 38 -9.04 -14.15 -1.80
N LEU A 39 -8.11 -14.01 -2.76
CA LEU A 39 -7.46 -12.72 -3.06
C LEU A 39 -8.46 -11.65 -3.50
N ARG A 40 -9.41 -12.00 -4.34
CA ARG A 40 -10.48 -11.07 -4.76
C ARG A 40 -11.34 -10.61 -3.58
N ASP A 41 -11.65 -11.52 -2.66
CA ASP A 41 -12.44 -11.18 -1.48
C ASP A 41 -11.66 -10.28 -0.51
N GLU A 42 -10.35 -10.48 -0.36
CA GLU A 42 -9.50 -9.57 0.41
C GLU A 42 -9.45 -8.17 -0.21
N PHE A 43 -9.29 -8.06 -1.52
CA PHE A 43 -9.33 -6.75 -2.19
C PHE A 43 -10.70 -6.07 -2.09
N ARG A 44 -11.80 -6.82 -2.16
CA ARG A 44 -13.15 -6.28 -1.96
C ARG A 44 -13.35 -5.70 -0.57
N LYS A 45 -12.83 -6.36 0.49
CA LYS A 45 -12.91 -5.85 1.88
C LYS A 45 -12.26 -4.48 2.04
N VAL A 46 -11.26 -4.19 1.20
CA VAL A 46 -10.47 -2.93 1.24
C VAL A 46 -10.92 -1.97 0.12
N GLN A 47 -12.09 -2.20 -0.46
CA GLN A 47 -12.68 -1.38 -1.55
C GLN A 47 -11.75 -1.23 -2.77
N CYS A 48 -10.96 -2.26 -3.06
CA CYS A 48 -10.12 -2.33 -4.25
C CYS A 48 -10.75 -3.23 -5.30
N GLU A 49 -10.69 -2.80 -6.56
CA GLU A 49 -11.17 -3.57 -7.70
C GLU A 49 -10.03 -4.41 -8.29
N TYR A 50 -10.15 -5.74 -8.27
CA TYR A 50 -9.21 -6.66 -8.92
C TYR A 50 -9.79 -7.12 -10.26
N LYS A 51 -9.17 -6.71 -11.36
CA LYS A 51 -9.58 -7.12 -12.72
C LYS A 51 -8.38 -7.50 -13.58
N VAL A 52 -8.60 -8.48 -14.46
CA VAL A 52 -7.65 -8.88 -15.50
C VAL A 52 -8.13 -8.30 -16.83
N PHE A 53 -7.28 -7.50 -17.46
CA PHE A 53 -7.56 -6.90 -18.74
C PHE A 53 -6.51 -7.33 -19.77
N LYS A 54 -6.89 -7.29 -21.04
CA LYS A 54 -5.94 -7.52 -22.13
C LYS A 54 -4.96 -6.35 -22.23
N ASN A 55 -3.65 -6.62 -22.14
CA ASN A 55 -2.60 -5.61 -22.12
C ASN A 55 -2.70 -4.60 -23.28
N THR A 56 -3.10 -5.07 -24.48
CA THR A 56 -3.28 -4.19 -25.64
C THR A 56 -4.38 -3.16 -25.44
N LEU A 57 -5.48 -3.51 -24.76
CA LEU A 57 -6.58 -2.57 -24.46
C LEU A 57 -6.16 -1.56 -23.39
N VAL A 58 -5.43 -2.02 -22.38
CA VAL A 58 -4.87 -1.15 -21.34
C VAL A 58 -3.88 -0.16 -21.95
N LYS A 59 -2.95 -0.62 -22.82
CA LYS A 59 -2.01 0.25 -23.54
C LYS A 59 -2.74 1.32 -24.37
N LEU A 60 -3.85 0.98 -25.01
CA LEU A 60 -4.67 1.95 -25.75
C LEU A 60 -5.39 2.96 -24.83
N ALA A 61 -5.87 2.49 -23.66
CA ALA A 61 -6.55 3.35 -22.70
C ALA A 61 -5.60 4.34 -22.00
N ILE A 62 -4.34 3.96 -21.81
CA ILE A 62 -3.30 4.75 -21.12
C ILE A 62 -2.69 5.81 -22.03
N LYS A 63 -2.71 5.63 -23.36
CA LYS A 63 -2.19 6.62 -24.31
C LYS A 63 -2.84 7.99 -24.10
N GLY A 64 -2.01 9.02 -23.93
CA GLY A 64 -2.45 10.39 -23.68
C GLY A 64 -2.84 10.68 -22.23
N THR A 65 -2.55 9.77 -21.27
CA THR A 65 -2.76 9.99 -19.85
C THR A 65 -1.41 9.97 -19.10
N LYS A 66 -1.42 10.46 -17.86
CA LYS A 66 -0.24 10.43 -16.97
C LYS A 66 0.31 9.01 -16.71
N LEU A 67 -0.44 7.99 -17.13
CA LEU A 67 -0.17 6.57 -16.93
C LEU A 67 0.70 5.94 -18.03
N GLU A 68 1.13 6.69 -19.05
CA GLU A 68 1.91 6.14 -20.18
C GLU A 68 3.17 5.39 -19.76
N GLY A 69 3.84 5.84 -18.70
CA GLY A 69 5.03 5.20 -18.15
C GLY A 69 4.81 3.76 -17.69
N MET A 70 3.56 3.36 -17.38
CA MET A 70 3.23 1.98 -16.98
C MET A 70 3.26 1.00 -18.15
N SER A 71 3.35 1.46 -19.39
CA SER A 71 3.37 0.60 -20.58
C SER A 71 4.50 -0.43 -20.56
N LYS A 72 5.61 -0.14 -19.85
CA LYS A 72 6.77 -1.04 -19.66
C LYS A 72 6.42 -2.27 -18.82
N PHE A 73 5.50 -2.14 -17.86
CA PHE A 73 5.10 -3.23 -16.97
C PHE A 73 3.94 -4.06 -17.51
N LEU A 74 3.35 -3.66 -18.64
CA LEU A 74 2.24 -4.37 -19.29
C LEU A 74 2.76 -5.45 -20.25
N GLU A 75 3.61 -6.34 -19.74
CA GLU A 75 4.15 -7.50 -20.46
C GLU A 75 3.74 -8.80 -19.76
N GLY A 76 3.37 -9.82 -20.53
CA GLY A 76 2.90 -11.09 -20.01
C GLY A 76 1.54 -11.02 -19.29
N PRO A 77 1.18 -12.05 -18.51
CA PRO A 77 -0.08 -12.05 -17.74
C PRO A 77 -0.04 -10.96 -16.67
N THR A 78 -1.05 -10.10 -16.68
CA THR A 78 -1.09 -8.95 -15.78
C THR A 78 -2.50 -8.78 -15.23
N ALA A 79 -2.61 -8.79 -13.91
CA ALA A 79 -3.78 -8.38 -13.17
C ALA A 79 -3.61 -6.92 -12.73
N MET A 80 -4.68 -6.16 -12.83
CA MET A 80 -4.74 -4.77 -12.42
C MET A 80 -5.58 -4.65 -11.16
N ILE A 81 -5.00 -4.07 -10.13
CA ILE A 81 -5.64 -3.78 -8.87
C ILE A 81 -5.80 -2.26 -8.78
N ILE A 82 -7.02 -1.82 -8.68
CA ILE A 82 -7.39 -0.40 -8.75
C ILE A 82 -7.95 0.02 -7.39
N SER A 83 -7.44 1.12 -6.84
CA SER A 83 -8.03 1.79 -5.68
C SER A 83 -8.51 3.18 -6.04
N TYR A 84 -9.68 3.55 -5.49
CA TYR A 84 -10.30 4.86 -5.72
C TYR A 84 -10.13 5.81 -4.54
N GLU A 85 -10.01 5.29 -3.31
CA GLU A 85 -10.00 6.10 -2.10
C GLU A 85 -8.63 6.15 -1.43
N ILE A 86 -8.11 4.99 -1.04
CA ILE A 86 -6.87 4.90 -0.25
C ILE A 86 -5.75 4.33 -1.12
N PRO A 87 -4.74 5.13 -1.47
CA PRO A 87 -3.69 4.70 -2.39
C PRO A 87 -2.78 3.59 -1.83
N SER A 88 -2.61 3.48 -0.52
CA SER A 88 -1.77 2.44 0.10
C SER A 88 -2.46 1.08 0.25
N SER A 89 -3.80 1.05 0.19
CA SER A 89 -4.59 -0.18 0.39
C SER A 89 -4.24 -1.32 -0.56
N PRO A 90 -4.20 -1.13 -1.90
CA PRO A 90 -3.89 -2.21 -2.81
C PRO A 90 -2.46 -2.71 -2.65
N ALA A 91 -1.51 -1.81 -2.32
CA ALA A 91 -0.12 -2.17 -2.09
C ALA A 91 0.04 -3.02 -0.82
N LYS A 92 -0.65 -2.66 0.28
CA LYS A 92 -0.62 -3.44 1.54
C LYS A 92 -1.10 -4.87 1.35
N VAL A 93 -2.26 -5.05 0.71
CA VAL A 93 -2.82 -6.39 0.45
C VAL A 93 -1.95 -7.17 -0.52
N ALA A 94 -1.50 -6.55 -1.61
CA ALA A 94 -0.64 -7.19 -2.60
C ALA A 94 0.69 -7.64 -1.99
N THR A 95 1.34 -6.81 -1.17
CA THR A 95 2.62 -7.14 -0.52
C THR A 95 2.44 -8.22 0.54
N LYS A 96 1.35 -8.20 1.31
CA LYS A 96 1.03 -9.27 2.27
C LYS A 96 0.86 -10.60 1.55
N PHE A 97 0.06 -10.61 0.49
CA PHE A 97 -0.20 -11.81 -0.30
C PHE A 97 1.05 -12.33 -1.04
N ALA A 98 1.92 -11.42 -1.51
CA ALA A 98 3.20 -11.80 -2.13
C ALA A 98 4.16 -12.49 -1.14
N LYS A 99 4.06 -12.19 0.16
CA LYS A 99 4.82 -12.91 1.21
C LYS A 99 4.26 -14.30 1.49
N ASP A 100 2.94 -14.46 1.39
CA ASP A 100 2.27 -15.73 1.63
C ASP A 100 2.35 -16.67 0.42
N GLN A 101 2.48 -16.11 -0.80
CA GLN A 101 2.46 -16.84 -2.07
C GLN A 101 3.61 -16.39 -2.99
N GLU A 102 4.68 -17.15 -3.06
CA GLU A 102 5.86 -16.87 -3.91
C GLU A 102 5.54 -16.74 -5.41
N LYS A 103 4.44 -17.34 -5.87
CA LYS A 103 4.00 -17.29 -7.27
C LYS A 103 3.35 -15.96 -7.65
N PHE A 104 2.97 -15.14 -6.69
CA PHE A 104 2.39 -13.83 -6.94
C PHE A 104 3.48 -12.76 -6.97
N VAL A 105 3.76 -12.24 -8.14
CA VAL A 105 4.85 -11.27 -8.34
C VAL A 105 4.26 -9.89 -8.64
N ILE A 106 4.67 -8.90 -7.87
CA ILE A 106 4.33 -7.50 -8.11
C ILE A 106 5.26 -6.96 -9.19
N LYS A 107 4.70 -6.51 -10.32
CA LYS A 107 5.47 -5.93 -11.44
C LYS A 107 5.78 -4.46 -11.23
N GLY A 108 4.86 -3.74 -10.65
CA GLY A 108 4.95 -2.32 -10.41
C GLY A 108 3.59 -1.70 -10.14
N GLY A 109 3.55 -0.38 -10.08
CA GLY A 109 2.32 0.34 -9.81
C GLY A 109 2.37 1.79 -10.28
N PHE A 110 1.28 2.50 -10.01
CA PHE A 110 1.14 3.92 -10.23
C PHE A 110 0.48 4.58 -9.02
N PHE A 111 1.15 5.62 -8.53
CA PHE A 111 0.61 6.58 -7.55
C PHE A 111 1.36 7.87 -7.80
N GLU A 112 0.79 8.99 -8.08
CA GLU A 112 1.46 10.24 -8.49
C GLU A 112 2.54 10.10 -9.59
N GLY A 113 3.18 8.94 -9.69
CA GLY A 113 4.23 8.56 -10.66
C GLY A 113 4.29 7.05 -10.84
N VAL A 114 5.14 6.62 -11.77
CA VAL A 114 5.38 5.19 -12.03
C VAL A 114 6.25 4.62 -10.93
N LEU A 115 5.80 3.54 -10.32
CA LEU A 115 6.47 2.84 -9.23
C LEU A 115 6.94 1.45 -9.70
N ASP A 116 8.18 1.13 -9.44
CA ASP A 116 8.71 -0.22 -9.56
C ASP A 116 8.23 -1.11 -8.39
N ALA A 117 8.53 -2.39 -8.41
CA ALA A 117 8.17 -3.33 -7.34
C ALA A 117 8.60 -2.82 -5.95
N LYS A 118 9.82 -2.29 -5.81
CA LYS A 118 10.32 -1.68 -4.57
C LYS A 118 9.51 -0.44 -4.15
N GLY A 119 9.07 0.37 -5.11
CA GLY A 119 8.20 1.52 -4.86
C GLY A 119 6.83 1.11 -4.34
N VAL A 120 6.27 -0.01 -4.84
CA VAL A 120 5.01 -0.56 -4.34
C VAL A 120 5.17 -1.11 -2.91
N GLU A 121 6.31 -1.72 -2.58
CA GLU A 121 6.61 -2.14 -1.20
C GLU A 121 6.71 -0.93 -0.26
N SER A 122 7.36 0.14 -0.69
CA SER A 122 7.41 1.39 0.09
C SER A 122 6.02 2.00 0.29
N LEU A 123 5.17 1.95 -0.74
CA LEU A 123 3.77 2.37 -0.64
C LEU A 123 2.97 1.48 0.34
N ALA A 124 3.27 0.19 0.40
CA ALA A 124 2.65 -0.74 1.35
C ALA A 124 3.02 -0.45 2.80
N THR A 125 4.23 0.06 3.07
CA THR A 125 4.64 0.46 4.43
C THR A 125 4.03 1.80 4.86
N MET A 126 3.48 2.57 3.94
CA MET A 126 2.84 3.85 4.25
C MET A 126 1.66 3.67 5.20
N PRO A 127 1.62 4.45 6.30
CA PRO A 127 0.46 4.47 7.18
C PRO A 127 -0.79 5.01 6.49
N GLY A 128 -1.95 4.76 7.06
CA GLY A 128 -3.22 5.31 6.59
C GLY A 128 -3.27 6.84 6.69
N LYS A 129 -4.21 7.47 6.01
CA LYS A 129 -4.35 8.94 5.96
C LYS A 129 -4.48 9.56 7.35
N ASP A 130 -5.24 8.92 8.25
CA ASP A 130 -5.46 9.43 9.60
C ASP A 130 -4.25 9.16 10.50
N GLU A 131 -3.54 8.05 10.30
CA GLU A 131 -2.28 7.75 10.97
C GLU A 131 -1.17 8.74 10.55
N LEU A 132 -1.11 9.11 9.27
CA LEU A 132 -0.18 10.14 8.77
C LEU A 132 -0.48 11.50 9.41
N ARG A 133 -1.75 11.87 9.52
CA ARG A 133 -2.17 13.11 10.19
C ARG A 133 -1.81 13.09 11.67
N ALA A 134 -2.04 11.96 12.35
CA ALA A 134 -1.68 11.78 13.76
C ALA A 134 -0.16 11.89 13.97
N THR A 135 0.63 11.26 13.11
CA THR A 135 2.10 11.33 13.15
C THR A 135 2.60 12.76 12.92
N LEU A 136 1.99 13.47 11.98
CA LEU A 136 2.33 14.86 11.70
C LEU A 136 2.01 15.75 12.92
N LEU A 137 0.85 15.61 13.52
CA LEU A 137 0.49 16.33 14.74
C LEU A 137 1.42 15.97 15.91
N ALA A 138 1.75 14.70 16.08
CA ALA A 138 2.70 14.25 17.10
C ALA A 138 4.10 14.88 16.90
N THR A 139 4.55 14.99 15.64
CA THR A 139 5.83 15.62 15.31
C THR A 139 5.83 17.11 15.65
N PHE A 140 4.74 17.83 15.43
CA PHE A 140 4.61 19.23 15.86
C PHE A 140 4.56 19.40 17.38
N MET A 141 3.99 18.44 18.10
CA MET A 141 3.93 18.45 19.57
C MET A 141 5.22 17.94 20.22
N ALA A 142 6.08 17.26 19.49
CA ALA A 142 7.32 16.65 20.01
C ALA A 142 8.21 17.66 20.77
N PRO A 143 8.53 18.85 20.25
CA PRO A 143 9.39 19.81 20.98
C PRO A 143 8.83 20.21 22.34
N ALA A 144 7.52 20.46 22.42
CA ALA A 144 6.87 20.83 23.68
C ALA A 144 6.85 19.65 24.67
N THR A 145 6.59 18.45 24.17
CA THR A 145 6.58 17.22 24.97
C THR A 145 7.99 16.91 25.51
N ASP A 146 9.02 17.05 24.67
CA ASP A 146 10.40 16.79 25.07
C ASP A 146 10.90 17.83 26.07
N PHE A 147 10.48 19.09 25.96
CA PHE A 147 10.78 20.11 26.95
C PHE A 147 10.20 19.76 28.32
N VAL A 148 8.93 19.40 28.40
CA VAL A 148 8.29 18.97 29.66
C VAL A 148 8.94 17.71 30.21
N ARG A 149 9.27 16.74 29.35
CA ARG A 149 9.97 15.51 29.73
C ARG A 149 11.34 15.78 30.32
N THR A 150 12.09 16.73 29.75
CA THR A 150 13.42 17.11 30.21
C THR A 150 13.35 17.76 31.59
N ILE A 151 12.37 18.62 31.84
CA ILE A 151 12.19 19.24 33.18
C ILE A 151 11.84 18.16 34.22
N ASN A 152 10.96 17.22 33.87
CA ASN A 152 10.55 16.15 34.77
C ASN A 152 11.60 15.04 34.95
N ALA A 153 12.60 14.95 34.07
CA ALA A 153 13.60 13.90 34.07
C ALA A 153 14.40 13.86 35.39
N GLY A 154 14.71 15.02 36.00
CA GLY A 154 15.42 15.09 37.26
C GLY A 154 14.67 14.41 38.41
N ALA A 155 13.37 14.70 38.55
CA ALA A 155 12.54 14.12 39.58
C ALA A 155 12.31 12.60 39.33
N GLN A 156 12.08 12.22 38.06
CA GLN A 156 11.91 10.82 37.68
C GLN A 156 13.15 9.98 37.92
N ASN A 157 14.34 10.49 37.56
CA ASN A 157 15.61 9.80 37.79
C ASN A 157 15.87 9.59 39.29
N PHE A 158 15.51 10.56 40.13
CA PHE A 158 15.61 10.41 41.58
C PHE A 158 14.67 9.31 42.11
N MET A 159 13.44 9.27 41.62
CA MET A 159 12.49 8.19 41.95
C MET A 159 13.00 6.80 41.52
N TYR A 160 13.60 6.71 40.34
CA TYR A 160 14.20 5.45 39.87
C TYR A 160 15.38 5.00 40.73
N LEU A 161 16.23 5.93 41.19
CA LEU A 161 17.34 5.63 42.11
C LEU A 161 16.83 5.12 43.47
N LEU A 162 15.77 5.72 44.02
CA LEU A 162 15.17 5.26 45.25
C LEU A 162 14.58 3.85 45.10
N SER A 163 13.81 3.60 44.06
CA SER A 163 13.24 2.28 43.80
C SER A 163 14.29 1.20 43.48
N ALA A 164 15.41 1.57 42.84
CA ALA A 164 16.54 0.67 42.63
C ALA A 164 17.24 0.32 43.93
N LYS A 165 17.41 1.28 44.83
CA LYS A 165 18.00 1.03 46.17
C LYS A 165 17.12 0.14 47.03
N GLU A 166 15.80 0.33 47.00
CA GLU A 166 14.85 -0.53 47.71
C GLU A 166 14.94 -1.98 47.20
N ARG A 167 14.91 -2.21 45.89
CA ARG A 167 15.08 -3.56 45.31
C ARG A 167 16.42 -4.21 45.64
N ALA A 168 17.52 -3.44 45.69
CA ALA A 168 18.82 -3.93 46.07
C ALA A 168 18.88 -4.30 47.59
N GLY A 169 18.14 -3.57 48.45
CA GLY A 169 18.01 -3.87 49.86
C GLY A 169 17.21 -5.13 50.17
N ASP A 170 16.20 -5.44 49.34
CA ASP A 170 15.39 -6.68 49.50
C ASP A 170 16.12 -7.93 48.97
N THR A 171 17.13 -7.78 48.13
CA THR A 171 17.91 -8.92 47.58
C THR A 171 19.04 -9.36 48.56
N THR A 172 19.31 -8.61 49.63
CA THR A 172 20.38 -8.87 50.61
C THR A 172 19.84 -9.40 51.93
N LYS A 173 18.58 -9.81 52.00
CA LYS A 173 17.99 -10.60 53.07
C LYS A 173 17.65 -11.99 52.52
#